data_4b9ccc8ea8262634f168ed8fd02fdbb6
#
_entry.id   4b9ccc8ea8262634f168ed8fd02fdbb6
#
_cell.length_a   1.000
_cell.length_b   1.000
_cell.length_c   1.000
_cell.angle_alpha   90.00
_cell.angle_beta   90.00
_cell.angle_gamma   90.00
#
_symmetry.space_group_name_H-M   'P 1'
#
loop_
_entity.id
_entity.type
_entity.pdbx_description
1 polymer ?
#
loop_
_entity_poly.entity_id
_entity_poly.type
_entity_poly.pdbx_seq_one_letter_code
_entity_poly.pdbx_strand_id
1 'polypeptide(L)'
;VALAENATVNGVTFLFGHNVGDVLTEDGKVTGVITDHGIIKAPYVINAAGVYADDIAKMAGDQFYTIHGRKGTIAIMDKAKVPSYPRLVSQLTPEYHKGKNVESKGGGMHPTPHMNLLLGPSATEVPDKEDNSTTKKDLDYTMTCNQDPNVTSADVIRIFAGVRPADFKEDFIVEMSELTDGFVHVAAIQSPGLASAPAIAKRV
;
A
#
# COMPACT_ATOMS: atom_id res chain seq x y z
N VAL A 1 12.16 5.45 -6.81
CA VAL A 1 12.91 6.27 -7.77
C VAL A 1 13.86 5.36 -8.57
N ALA A 2 14.89 4.72 -7.97
CA ALA A 2 15.89 3.93 -8.69
C ALA A 2 15.34 2.83 -9.62
N LEU A 3 14.29 2.10 -9.20
CA LEU A 3 13.64 1.10 -10.06
C LEU A 3 12.98 1.74 -11.28
N ALA A 4 12.34 2.90 -11.13
CA ALA A 4 11.72 3.61 -12.25
C ALA A 4 12.77 4.18 -13.22
N GLU A 5 13.86 4.74 -12.69
CA GLU A 5 14.99 5.20 -13.51
C GLU A 5 15.60 4.05 -14.32
N ASN A 6 15.83 2.91 -13.68
CA ASN A 6 16.32 1.72 -14.36
C ASN A 6 15.34 1.23 -15.44
N ALA A 7 14.04 1.21 -15.15
CA ALA A 7 13.01 0.84 -16.13
C ALA A 7 13.03 1.76 -17.35
N THR A 8 13.17 3.08 -17.13
CA THR A 8 13.26 4.06 -18.22
C THR A 8 14.49 3.80 -19.11
N VAL A 9 15.65 3.51 -18.52
CA VAL A 9 16.87 3.16 -19.27
C VAL A 9 16.67 1.88 -20.09
N ASN A 10 15.80 0.98 -19.65
CA ASN A 10 15.42 -0.25 -20.37
C ASN A 10 14.20 -0.09 -21.30
N GLY A 11 13.83 1.15 -21.62
CA GLY A 11 12.82 1.44 -22.66
C GLY A 11 11.37 1.53 -22.14
N VAL A 12 11.14 1.52 -20.83
CA VAL A 12 9.80 1.75 -20.27
C VAL A 12 9.44 3.22 -20.37
N THR A 13 8.24 3.50 -20.87
CA THR A 13 7.67 4.85 -20.91
C THR A 13 6.72 5.05 -19.74
N PHE A 14 6.94 6.09 -18.95
CA PHE A 14 6.03 6.51 -17.88
C PHE A 14 5.11 7.63 -18.37
N LEU A 15 3.82 7.39 -18.34
CA LEU A 15 2.79 8.36 -18.72
C LEU A 15 2.14 8.90 -17.44
N PHE A 16 2.74 9.91 -16.84
CA PHE A 16 2.19 10.57 -15.66
C PHE A 16 0.98 11.45 -16.03
N GLY A 17 0.03 11.59 -15.10
CA GLY A 17 -1.18 12.38 -15.32
C GLY A 17 -2.19 11.71 -16.28
N HIS A 18 -2.02 10.45 -16.61
CA HIS A 18 -2.98 9.68 -17.41
C HIS A 18 -3.87 8.87 -16.48
N ASN A 19 -5.12 9.26 -16.39
CA ASN A 19 -6.11 8.55 -15.59
C ASN A 19 -6.80 7.51 -16.45
N VAL A 20 -6.76 6.25 -16.04
CA VAL A 20 -7.43 5.13 -16.73
C VAL A 20 -8.92 5.17 -16.39
N GLY A 21 -9.74 5.37 -17.41
CA GLY A 21 -11.19 5.43 -17.29
C GLY A 21 -11.90 4.14 -17.70
N ASP A 22 -11.24 3.27 -18.51
CA ASP A 22 -11.80 1.97 -18.90
C ASP A 22 -10.72 1.03 -19.41
N VAL A 23 -11.03 -0.28 -19.42
CA VAL A 23 -10.23 -1.35 -20.02
C VAL A 23 -10.92 -1.84 -21.28
N LEU A 24 -10.22 -1.79 -22.41
CA LEU A 24 -10.75 -2.24 -23.69
C LEU A 24 -10.61 -3.75 -23.84
N THR A 25 -11.72 -4.43 -24.10
CA THR A 25 -11.76 -5.87 -24.35
C THR A 25 -12.50 -6.16 -25.66
N GLU A 26 -12.04 -7.15 -26.42
CA GLU A 26 -12.67 -7.65 -27.63
C GLU A 26 -12.55 -9.18 -27.64
N ASP A 27 -13.67 -9.86 -27.84
CA ASP A 27 -13.75 -11.34 -27.86
C ASP A 27 -13.08 -12.00 -26.62
N GLY A 28 -13.26 -11.42 -25.43
CA GLY A 28 -12.71 -11.94 -24.19
C GLY A 28 -11.21 -11.70 -24.00
N LYS A 29 -10.60 -10.82 -24.82
CA LYS A 29 -9.20 -10.43 -24.75
C LYS A 29 -9.05 -8.96 -24.48
N VAL A 30 -8.04 -8.59 -23.69
CA VAL A 30 -7.68 -7.19 -23.53
C VAL A 30 -7.04 -6.66 -24.80
N THR A 31 -7.39 -5.43 -25.20
CA THR A 31 -6.83 -4.75 -26.37
C THR A 31 -6.20 -3.41 -26.03
N GLY A 32 -6.36 -2.94 -24.79
CA GLY A 32 -5.77 -1.70 -24.31
C GLY A 32 -6.55 -1.07 -23.17
N VAL A 33 -6.30 0.22 -22.98
CA VAL A 33 -6.99 1.04 -21.96
C VAL A 33 -7.41 2.37 -22.56
N ILE A 34 -8.50 2.95 -22.03
CA ILE A 34 -8.91 4.32 -22.30
C ILE A 34 -8.39 5.20 -21.16
N THR A 35 -7.73 6.28 -21.54
CA THR A 35 -7.29 7.32 -20.59
C THR A 35 -7.94 8.65 -20.94
N ASP A 36 -7.85 9.62 -20.03
CA ASP A 36 -8.25 11.01 -20.28
C ASP A 36 -7.46 11.72 -21.39
N HIS A 37 -6.36 11.10 -21.86
CA HIS A 37 -5.54 11.58 -22.99
C HIS A 37 -5.69 10.73 -24.27
N GLY A 38 -6.57 9.72 -24.27
CA GLY A 38 -6.83 8.87 -25.41
C GLY A 38 -6.62 7.37 -25.14
N ILE A 39 -6.64 6.59 -26.21
CA ILE A 39 -6.56 5.13 -26.15
C ILE A 39 -5.09 4.70 -26.24
N ILE A 40 -4.71 3.81 -25.33
CA ILE A 40 -3.42 3.10 -25.37
C ILE A 40 -3.70 1.64 -25.71
N LYS A 41 -3.25 1.19 -26.87
CA LYS A 41 -3.40 -0.21 -27.30
C LYS A 41 -2.29 -1.07 -26.74
N ALA A 42 -2.65 -2.21 -26.18
CA ALA A 42 -1.71 -3.19 -25.63
C ALA A 42 -2.34 -4.59 -25.62
N PRO A 43 -1.59 -5.65 -25.96
CA PRO A 43 -2.07 -7.03 -25.87
C PRO A 43 -2.10 -7.57 -24.45
N TYR A 44 -1.46 -6.88 -23.51
CA TYR A 44 -1.47 -7.19 -22.09
C TYR A 44 -1.69 -5.93 -21.27
N VAL A 45 -2.49 -6.04 -20.22
CA VAL A 45 -2.70 -4.99 -19.21
C VAL A 45 -2.48 -5.57 -17.82
N ILE A 46 -1.56 -4.97 -17.08
CA ILE A 46 -1.26 -5.36 -15.69
C ILE A 46 -1.91 -4.35 -14.76
N ASN A 47 -2.90 -4.81 -14.01
CA ASN A 47 -3.59 -3.99 -13.03
C ASN A 47 -2.82 -3.94 -11.71
N ALA A 48 -2.06 -2.89 -11.50
CA ALA A 48 -1.34 -2.60 -10.26
C ALA A 48 -1.85 -1.28 -9.62
N ALA A 49 -3.15 -1.01 -9.71
CA ALA A 49 -3.77 0.27 -9.35
C ALA A 49 -3.96 0.50 -7.83
N GLY A 50 -3.36 -0.34 -6.98
CA GLY A 50 -3.38 -0.16 -5.53
C GLY A 50 -4.80 -0.18 -4.98
N VAL A 51 -5.23 0.90 -4.31
CA VAL A 51 -6.58 0.99 -3.71
C VAL A 51 -7.71 0.97 -4.74
N TYR A 52 -7.43 1.20 -6.02
CA TYR A 52 -8.40 1.18 -7.12
C TYR A 52 -8.33 -0.10 -7.96
N ALA A 53 -7.60 -1.12 -7.52
CA ALA A 53 -7.41 -2.34 -8.31
C ALA A 53 -8.71 -3.09 -8.59
N ASP A 54 -9.67 -3.09 -7.68
CA ASP A 54 -11.00 -3.69 -7.88
C ASP A 54 -11.86 -2.90 -8.88
N ASP A 55 -11.71 -1.57 -8.91
CA ASP A 55 -12.40 -0.73 -9.90
C ASP A 55 -11.87 -1.02 -11.31
N ILE A 56 -10.57 -1.15 -11.49
CA ILE A 56 -9.96 -1.53 -12.78
C ILE A 56 -10.32 -2.97 -13.17
N ALA A 57 -10.35 -3.89 -12.21
CA ALA A 57 -10.78 -5.28 -12.47
C ALA A 57 -12.24 -5.35 -12.95
N LYS A 58 -13.12 -4.51 -12.39
CA LYS A 58 -14.50 -4.38 -12.84
C LYS A 58 -14.59 -3.87 -14.29
N MET A 59 -13.77 -2.90 -14.68
CA MET A 59 -13.70 -2.40 -16.06
C MET A 59 -13.27 -3.51 -17.03
N ALA A 60 -12.37 -4.39 -16.61
CA ALA A 60 -11.95 -5.55 -17.40
C ALA A 60 -12.97 -6.71 -17.42
N GLY A 61 -14.08 -6.60 -16.68
CA GLY A 61 -15.10 -7.65 -16.57
C GLY A 61 -14.72 -8.83 -15.67
N ASP A 62 -13.66 -8.69 -14.85
CA ASP A 62 -13.16 -9.77 -13.97
C ASP A 62 -12.93 -9.27 -12.54
N GLN A 63 -14.01 -8.88 -11.86
CA GLN A 63 -13.96 -8.47 -10.46
C GLN A 63 -14.34 -9.63 -9.54
N PHE A 64 -13.36 -10.34 -8.96
CA PHE A 64 -13.57 -11.42 -7.98
C PHE A 64 -13.09 -11.07 -6.57
N TYR A 65 -12.54 -9.86 -6.38
CA TYR A 65 -12.11 -9.31 -5.09
C TYR A 65 -12.64 -7.89 -4.89
N THR A 66 -12.60 -7.43 -3.65
CA THR A 66 -12.93 -6.05 -3.28
C THR A 66 -11.82 -5.48 -2.42
N ILE A 67 -11.32 -4.32 -2.81
CA ILE A 67 -10.28 -3.61 -2.06
C ILE A 67 -10.93 -2.65 -1.08
N HIS A 68 -10.60 -2.79 0.19
CA HIS A 68 -10.94 -1.82 1.22
C HIS A 68 -9.72 -1.06 1.70
N GLY A 69 -9.94 0.16 2.18
CA GLY A 69 -8.87 1.04 2.65
C GLY A 69 -8.42 0.65 4.06
N ARG A 70 -7.13 0.39 4.25
CA ARG A 70 -6.53 0.23 5.58
C ARG A 70 -5.54 1.35 5.84
N LYS A 71 -5.99 2.37 6.56
CA LYS A 71 -5.17 3.54 6.89
C LYS A 71 -4.06 3.18 7.86
N GLY A 72 -2.84 3.57 7.51
CA GLY A 72 -1.66 3.47 8.36
C GLY A 72 -1.13 4.85 8.69
N THR A 73 -1.15 5.21 9.97
CA THR A 73 -0.65 6.49 10.46
C THR A 73 0.71 6.30 11.10
N ILE A 74 1.61 7.23 10.85
CA ILE A 74 2.98 7.26 11.39
C ILE A 74 3.20 8.62 12.06
N ALA A 75 3.82 8.59 13.26
CA ALA A 75 4.31 9.77 13.94
C ALA A 75 5.84 9.85 13.86
N ILE A 76 6.36 11.03 13.57
CA ILE A 76 7.80 11.34 13.59
C ILE A 76 8.12 12.09 14.87
N MET A 77 9.10 11.60 15.62
CA MET A 77 9.58 12.19 16.86
C MET A 77 10.74 13.17 16.62
N ASP A 78 10.82 14.19 17.46
CA ASP A 78 11.93 15.13 17.47
C ASP A 78 13.23 14.46 17.94
N LYS A 79 14.19 14.34 17.05
CA LYS A 79 15.51 13.76 17.36
C LYS A 79 16.31 14.54 18.42
N ALA A 80 15.95 15.79 18.70
CA ALA A 80 16.61 16.58 19.75
C ALA A 80 16.13 16.18 21.15
N LYS A 81 14.96 15.54 21.26
CA LYS A 81 14.31 15.18 22.52
C LYS A 81 14.28 13.68 22.77
N VAL A 82 14.28 12.90 21.69
CA VAL A 82 14.14 11.45 21.74
C VAL A 82 15.49 10.78 21.53
N PRO A 83 15.89 9.81 22.36
CA PRO A 83 17.14 9.07 22.18
C PRO A 83 17.20 8.39 20.80
N SER A 84 18.41 8.26 20.27
CA SER A 84 18.62 7.45 19.07
C SER A 84 18.53 5.96 19.43
N TYR A 85 17.71 5.24 18.66
CA TYR A 85 17.57 3.79 18.78
C TYR A 85 18.37 3.13 17.67
N PRO A 86 19.27 2.18 17.99
CA PRO A 86 20.11 1.53 16.99
C PRO A 86 19.38 0.43 16.21
N ARG A 87 18.18 0.04 16.64
CA ARG A 87 17.42 -1.08 16.08
C ARG A 87 15.93 -0.77 16.03
N LEU A 88 15.25 -1.42 15.07
CA LEU A 88 13.81 -1.48 15.04
C LEU A 88 13.31 -2.31 16.24
N VAL A 89 12.29 -1.79 16.91
CA VAL A 89 11.60 -2.47 18.02
C VAL A 89 10.13 -2.58 17.66
N SER A 90 9.59 -3.79 17.64
CA SER A 90 8.19 -4.07 17.33
C SER A 90 7.57 -4.90 18.44
N GLN A 91 6.28 -4.68 18.70
CA GLN A 91 5.48 -5.50 19.63
C GLN A 91 4.77 -6.61 18.85
N LEU A 92 4.61 -7.75 19.50
CA LEU A 92 3.54 -8.69 19.15
C LEU A 92 2.21 -8.08 19.61
N THR A 93 1.22 -7.97 18.72
CA THR A 93 -0.08 -7.45 19.12
C THR A 93 -0.76 -8.39 20.10
N PRO A 94 -1.50 -7.87 21.11
CA PRO A 94 -2.23 -8.71 22.06
C PRO A 94 -3.25 -9.65 21.41
N GLU A 95 -3.76 -9.31 20.24
CA GLU A 95 -4.68 -10.12 19.45
C GLU A 95 -4.02 -11.39 18.90
N TYR A 96 -2.73 -11.37 18.63
CA TYR A 96 -1.98 -12.56 18.24
C TYR A 96 -2.04 -13.67 19.28
N HIS A 97 -2.11 -13.30 20.56
CA HIS A 97 -2.22 -14.25 21.68
C HIS A 97 -3.64 -14.81 21.92
N LYS A 98 -4.68 -14.26 21.26
CA LYS A 98 -6.07 -14.68 21.46
C LYS A 98 -6.55 -15.70 20.42
N GLY A 99 -5.66 -16.23 19.57
CA GLY A 99 -6.02 -17.21 18.54
C GLY A 99 -6.98 -16.68 17.46
N LYS A 100 -7.21 -15.38 17.43
CA LYS A 100 -7.86 -14.72 16.30
C LYS A 100 -6.77 -14.38 15.31
N ASN A 101 -6.90 -14.86 14.09
CA ASN A 101 -6.08 -14.43 12.94
C ASN A 101 -6.38 -12.97 12.58
N VAL A 102 -6.23 -12.07 13.54
CA VAL A 102 -6.24 -10.65 13.26
C VAL A 102 -4.80 -10.31 12.88
N GLU A 103 -4.52 -10.42 11.62
CA GLU A 103 -3.23 -10.05 11.01
C GLU A 103 -3.05 -8.53 10.97
N SER A 104 -3.40 -7.85 12.06
CA SER A 104 -3.05 -6.45 12.18
C SER A 104 -1.54 -6.39 12.37
N LYS A 105 -0.85 -5.81 11.40
CA LYS A 105 0.59 -5.60 11.45
C LYS A 105 0.85 -4.64 12.61
N GLY A 106 1.39 -5.17 13.71
CA GLY A 106 1.77 -4.39 14.86
C GLY A 106 2.75 -3.29 14.43
N GLY A 107 2.47 -2.05 14.83
CA GLY A 107 3.41 -0.96 14.67
C GLY A 107 4.64 -1.16 15.57
N GLY A 108 5.61 -0.28 15.45
CA GLY A 108 6.84 -0.32 16.23
C GLY A 108 7.54 1.01 16.28
N MET A 109 8.72 0.97 16.85
CA MET A 109 9.67 2.06 16.92
C MET A 109 10.73 1.85 15.82
N HIS A 110 10.79 2.75 14.85
CA HIS A 110 11.64 2.62 13.67
C HIS A 110 12.65 3.77 13.60
N PRO A 111 13.93 3.51 13.82
CA PRO A 111 14.95 4.55 13.61
C PRO A 111 15.08 4.90 12.14
N THR A 112 15.32 6.18 11.86
CA THR A 112 15.58 6.67 10.50
C THR A 112 17.05 6.96 10.27
N PRO A 113 17.52 7.00 9.00
CA PRO A 113 18.87 7.44 8.68
C PRO A 113 19.19 8.87 9.17
N HIS A 114 18.16 9.70 9.37
CA HIS A 114 18.30 11.07 9.85
C HIS A 114 18.22 11.20 11.37
N MET A 115 18.27 10.07 12.09
CA MET A 115 18.24 9.99 13.54
C MET A 115 16.90 10.38 14.19
N ASN A 116 15.83 10.51 13.42
CA ASN A 116 14.48 10.60 13.97
C ASN A 116 13.96 9.21 14.33
N LEU A 117 13.05 9.15 15.28
CA LEU A 117 12.28 7.96 15.58
C LEU A 117 10.92 8.05 14.90
N LEU A 118 10.49 7.00 14.21
CA LEU A 118 9.13 6.83 13.72
C LEU A 118 8.39 5.88 14.65
N LEU A 119 7.15 6.22 15.00
CA LEU A 119 6.22 5.33 15.67
C LEU A 119 5.10 4.95 14.72
N GLY A 120 4.68 3.70 14.76
CA GLY A 120 3.63 3.14 13.90
C GLY A 120 4.15 2.05 12.97
N PRO A 121 3.42 1.77 11.88
CA PRO A 121 2.14 2.36 11.51
C PRO A 121 0.96 1.82 12.33
N SER A 122 -0.14 2.58 12.35
CA SER A 122 -1.43 2.06 12.75
C SER A 122 -2.04 1.16 11.66
N ALA A 123 -3.16 0.51 11.96
CA ALA A 123 -3.97 -0.24 10.99
C ALA A 123 -5.45 -0.02 11.31
N THR A 124 -6.06 0.93 10.62
CA THR A 124 -7.47 1.30 10.84
C THR A 124 -8.22 1.18 9.53
N GLU A 125 -9.30 0.41 9.53
CA GLU A 125 -10.18 0.32 8.36
C GLU A 125 -10.87 1.66 8.11
N VAL A 126 -10.85 2.11 6.86
CA VAL A 126 -11.49 3.36 6.43
C VAL A 126 -12.33 3.11 5.18
N PRO A 127 -13.55 3.68 5.12
CA PRO A 127 -14.43 3.50 3.96
C PRO A 127 -13.96 4.31 2.74
N ASP A 128 -13.25 5.41 2.96
CA ASP A 128 -12.71 6.25 1.90
C ASP A 128 -11.28 5.82 1.56
N LYS A 129 -11.08 5.39 0.31
CA LYS A 129 -9.79 4.97 -0.23
C LYS A 129 -8.76 6.12 -0.30
N GLU A 130 -9.21 7.38 -0.17
CA GLU A 130 -8.38 8.59 -0.19
C GLU A 130 -8.21 9.25 1.20
N ASP A 131 -8.71 8.64 2.28
CA ASP A 131 -8.60 9.21 3.63
C ASP A 131 -7.15 9.22 4.14
N ASN A 132 -6.42 10.25 3.77
CA ASN A 132 -5.08 10.57 4.29
C ASN A 132 -5.12 11.50 5.50
N SER A 133 -6.29 11.78 6.05
CA SER A 133 -6.45 12.62 7.24
C SER A 133 -5.77 12.00 8.46
N THR A 134 -5.33 12.86 9.37
CA THR A 134 -4.79 12.45 10.66
C THR A 134 -5.54 13.14 11.78
N THR A 135 -5.92 12.39 12.81
CA THR A 135 -6.67 12.86 13.95
C THR A 135 -5.89 12.61 15.25
N LYS A 136 -6.38 13.22 16.35
CA LYS A 136 -5.85 12.90 17.66
C LYS A 136 -5.98 11.39 18.00
N LYS A 137 -7.08 10.76 17.59
CA LYS A 137 -7.29 9.32 17.77
C LYS A 137 -6.23 8.49 17.05
N ASP A 138 -5.86 8.88 15.82
CA ASP A 138 -4.79 8.22 15.05
C ASP A 138 -3.44 8.37 15.75
N LEU A 139 -3.15 9.56 16.30
CA LEU A 139 -1.95 9.79 17.09
C LEU A 139 -1.94 8.94 18.36
N ASP A 140 -3.03 8.94 19.12
CA ASP A 140 -3.15 8.16 20.36
C ASP A 140 -2.94 6.66 20.07
N TYR A 141 -3.50 6.14 18.97
CA TYR A 141 -3.25 4.76 18.53
C TYR A 141 -1.77 4.55 18.19
N THR A 142 -1.18 5.45 17.41
CA THR A 142 0.22 5.35 17.00
C THR A 142 1.17 5.38 18.20
N MET A 143 0.83 6.15 19.23
CA MET A 143 1.59 6.19 20.48
C MET A 143 1.56 4.87 21.25
N THR A 144 0.58 3.99 21.04
CA THR A 144 0.59 2.64 21.65
C THR A 144 1.73 1.77 21.14
N CYS A 145 2.34 2.10 19.99
CA CYS A 145 3.52 1.43 19.46
C CYS A 145 4.81 1.81 20.20
N ASN A 146 4.74 2.84 21.04
CA ASN A 146 5.88 3.31 21.82
C ASN A 146 6.16 2.37 23.00
N GLN A 147 7.43 2.02 23.20
CA GLN A 147 7.90 1.17 24.30
C GLN A 147 8.86 1.89 25.25
N ASP A 148 9.15 3.16 24.99
CA ASP A 148 9.95 3.99 25.89
C ASP A 148 9.06 4.99 26.64
N PRO A 149 8.95 4.86 27.98
CA PRO A 149 8.11 5.74 28.77
C PRO A 149 8.57 7.21 28.76
N ASN A 150 9.79 7.49 28.35
CA ASN A 150 10.31 8.86 28.24
C ASN A 150 9.91 9.54 26.92
N VAL A 151 9.39 8.81 25.95
CA VAL A 151 8.89 9.35 24.67
C VAL A 151 7.40 9.59 24.80
N THR A 152 6.97 10.82 24.52
CA THR A 152 5.58 11.26 24.72
C THR A 152 5.02 11.89 23.44
N SER A 153 3.73 12.12 23.40
CA SER A 153 3.09 12.83 22.28
C SER A 153 3.55 14.28 22.14
N ALA A 154 4.14 14.88 23.19
CA ALA A 154 4.75 16.22 23.14
C ALA A 154 6.04 16.27 22.31
N ASP A 155 6.64 15.11 22.02
CA ASP A 155 7.86 14.98 21.22
C ASP A 155 7.58 14.77 19.73
N VAL A 156 6.30 14.69 19.35
CA VAL A 156 5.88 14.53 17.94
C VAL A 156 6.06 15.83 17.19
N ILE A 157 6.84 15.79 16.10
CA ILE A 157 7.03 16.93 15.19
C ILE A 157 6.17 16.83 13.94
N ARG A 158 5.73 15.63 13.58
CA ARG A 158 4.86 15.41 12.41
C ARG A 158 4.08 14.11 12.54
N ILE A 159 2.87 14.11 12.01
CA ILE A 159 2.05 12.92 11.79
C ILE A 159 1.58 12.90 10.34
N PHE A 160 1.54 11.74 9.71
CA PHE A 160 0.99 11.55 8.37
C PHE A 160 0.38 10.16 8.23
N ALA A 161 -0.49 10.00 7.26
CA ALA A 161 -1.18 8.75 6.99
C ALA A 161 -1.15 8.41 5.50
N GLY A 162 -1.35 7.13 5.20
CA GLY A 162 -1.58 6.62 3.86
C GLY A 162 -2.51 5.42 3.92
N VAL A 163 -3.27 5.22 2.85
CA VAL A 163 -4.23 4.12 2.74
C VAL A 163 -3.60 2.96 1.97
N ARG A 164 -3.63 1.78 2.57
CA ARG A 164 -3.16 0.53 2.00
C ARG A 164 -4.33 -0.21 1.35
N PRO A 165 -4.12 -0.83 0.17
CA PRO A 165 -5.10 -1.72 -0.43
C PRO A 165 -5.14 -3.05 0.33
N ALA A 166 -6.20 -3.33 1.04
CA ALA A 166 -6.41 -4.60 1.72
C ALA A 166 -7.55 -5.38 1.06
N ASP A 167 -7.41 -6.70 1.00
CA ASP A 167 -8.49 -7.63 0.66
C ASP A 167 -8.90 -8.41 1.91
N PHE A 168 -10.12 -8.93 1.93
CA PHE A 168 -10.66 -9.70 3.06
C PHE A 168 -9.94 -11.04 3.30
N LYS A 169 -9.20 -11.54 2.31
CA LYS A 169 -8.36 -12.74 2.45
C LYS A 169 -6.98 -12.43 3.06
N GLU A 170 -6.64 -11.14 3.21
CA GLU A 170 -5.37 -10.65 3.78
C GLU A 170 -4.10 -11.11 3.02
N ASP A 171 -4.23 -11.50 1.75
CA ASP A 171 -3.11 -11.94 0.93
C ASP A 171 -2.99 -11.12 -0.37
N PHE A 172 -1.85 -11.21 -1.01
CA PHE A 172 -1.60 -10.59 -2.31
C PHE A 172 -2.30 -11.37 -3.42
N ILE A 173 -2.91 -10.66 -4.36
CA ILE A 173 -3.52 -11.20 -5.56
C ILE A 173 -2.55 -10.96 -6.72
N VAL A 174 -1.89 -12.02 -7.20
CA VAL A 174 -0.92 -11.95 -8.30
C VAL A 174 -1.20 -13.12 -9.25
N GLU A 175 -2.09 -12.90 -10.22
CA GLU A 175 -2.53 -13.95 -11.13
C GLU A 175 -3.08 -13.40 -12.44
N MET A 176 -3.09 -14.25 -13.47
CA MET A 176 -3.77 -13.97 -14.73
C MET A 176 -5.29 -14.00 -14.53
N SER A 177 -6.01 -13.13 -15.23
CA SER A 177 -7.46 -13.22 -15.30
C SER A 177 -7.92 -14.55 -15.90
N GLU A 178 -8.94 -15.15 -15.29
CA GLU A 178 -9.60 -16.34 -15.85
C GLU A 178 -10.67 -15.99 -16.89
N LEU A 179 -11.13 -14.73 -16.91
CA LEU A 179 -12.23 -14.27 -17.76
C LEU A 179 -11.77 -13.42 -18.94
N THR A 180 -10.65 -12.71 -18.78
CA THR A 180 -10.15 -11.76 -19.78
C THR A 180 -8.70 -12.06 -20.13
N ASP A 181 -8.46 -12.69 -21.27
CA ASP A 181 -7.12 -13.04 -21.75
C ASP A 181 -6.24 -11.79 -21.90
N GLY A 182 -5.00 -11.87 -21.45
CA GLY A 182 -4.06 -10.75 -21.45
C GLY A 182 -4.22 -9.76 -20.28
N PHE A 183 -5.19 -9.98 -19.35
CA PHE A 183 -5.32 -9.14 -18.17
C PHE A 183 -4.68 -9.82 -16.95
N VAL A 184 -3.87 -9.08 -16.19
CA VAL A 184 -3.14 -9.60 -15.02
C VAL A 184 -3.51 -8.78 -13.79
N HIS A 185 -3.91 -9.46 -12.73
CA HIS A 185 -4.16 -8.84 -11.43
C HIS A 185 -2.88 -8.80 -10.59
N VAL A 186 -2.54 -7.60 -10.09
CA VAL A 186 -1.51 -7.35 -9.08
C VAL A 186 -2.13 -6.45 -8.02
N ALA A 187 -2.98 -7.04 -7.20
CA ALA A 187 -3.88 -6.33 -6.29
C ALA A 187 -3.66 -6.73 -4.83
N ALA A 188 -4.28 -6.02 -3.91
CA ALA A 188 -4.16 -6.21 -2.46
C ALA A 188 -2.70 -6.14 -1.95
N ILE A 189 -1.83 -5.45 -2.67
CA ILE A 189 -0.41 -5.34 -2.35
C ILE A 189 -0.19 -4.30 -1.25
N GLN A 190 -0.50 -4.68 -0.04
CA GLN A 190 -0.18 -3.90 1.16
C GLN A 190 1.26 -4.18 1.63
N SER A 191 1.62 -3.88 2.87
CA SER A 191 2.94 -4.26 3.41
C SER A 191 3.08 -5.80 3.48
N PRO A 192 4.21 -6.39 3.07
CA PRO A 192 5.48 -5.78 2.65
C PRO A 192 5.65 -5.59 1.13
N GLY A 193 4.66 -5.09 0.43
CA GLY A 193 4.60 -5.00 -1.03
C GLY A 193 5.83 -4.35 -1.68
N LEU A 194 6.37 -3.28 -1.10
CA LEU A 194 7.56 -2.63 -1.65
C LEU A 194 8.78 -3.56 -1.66
N ALA A 195 8.99 -4.31 -0.59
CA ALA A 195 10.08 -5.29 -0.51
C ALA A 195 9.83 -6.50 -1.42
N SER A 196 8.57 -6.86 -1.64
CA SER A 196 8.16 -8.00 -2.47
C SER A 196 8.09 -7.65 -3.97
N ALA A 197 8.06 -6.37 -4.34
CA ALA A 197 7.85 -5.92 -5.71
C ALA A 197 8.78 -6.56 -6.74
N PRO A 198 10.10 -6.77 -6.49
CA PRO A 198 10.98 -7.44 -7.45
C PRO A 198 10.63 -8.92 -7.67
N ALA A 199 10.11 -9.61 -6.64
CA ALA A 199 9.67 -11.00 -6.76
C ALA A 199 8.31 -11.08 -7.48
N ILE A 200 7.39 -10.17 -7.19
CA ILE A 200 6.10 -10.04 -7.88
C ILE A 200 6.34 -9.80 -9.37
N ALA A 201 7.20 -8.83 -9.72
CA ALA A 201 7.51 -8.51 -11.10
C ALA A 201 8.12 -9.67 -11.92
N LYS A 202 8.76 -10.64 -11.26
CA LYS A 202 9.26 -11.87 -11.93
C LYS A 202 8.17 -12.90 -12.15
N ARG A 203 7.09 -12.83 -11.39
CA ARG A 203 5.96 -13.76 -11.47
C ARG A 203 4.96 -13.30 -12.53
N VAL A 204 4.83 -12.02 -12.72
CA VAL A 204 4.03 -11.37 -13.77
C VAL A 204 4.74 -11.41 -15.11
#